data_f860fb374155646da2e326b2bd935e95
#
_entry.id   f860fb374155646da2e326b2bd935e95
#
_cell.length_a   1.000
_cell.length_b   1.000
_cell.length_c   1.000
_cell.angle_alpha   90.00
_cell.angle_beta   90.00
_cell.angle_gamma   90.00
#
_symmetry.space_group_name_H-M   'P 1'
#
loop_
_entity.id
_entity.type
_entity.pdbx_description
1 polymer ?
#
loop_
_entity_poly.entity_id
_entity_poly.type
_entity_poly.pdbx_seq_one_letter_code
_entity_poly.pdbx_strand_id
1 'polypeptide(L)'
;MKKNQIDIVTMGCSKNLVDSEIIMKQFEENGYHCTHDAERPQGEIAVINTCGFIESAKEESINTILEFINRKKNGQLNRLYVMGCLSQRYKDELEAELPEVDKFYGKFNYKQLLTDLGKASIPSCDGTRHLTTPRHYAYVKIAEGCDRHCAYCAIPLITGKHHSRPIDEILNEVKELVKQGVKEFQIIEQELTYYGVDIDGKHHITELISRMADIEGVQWIRLHYAYPNQFPLDLLDVIAKKDNVCKYLDIAFQHISDNMLTRMHRHVTKQETINLIQEIRRRVPGIHLRTTLLVGFPGETEEDFKELKEFVTEARFERMGAFSYSEEEGTYSATHYKDDVPEEVKQQRLDELMAIQQGISEELEAEKVGKVFKVIVDRKEGEYYIGRTEYCSPEVDPEVLIPASKKLLNIGEFYNVRVTDSDEFDLFGEVVE
;
A
#
# COMPACT_ATOMS: atom_id res chain seq x y z
N MET A 1 15.00 -29.82 -6.01
CA MET A 1 14.19 -29.04 -7.00
C MET A 1 12.98 -29.85 -7.42
N LYS A 2 11.82 -29.21 -7.48
CA LYS A 2 10.60 -29.79 -8.05
C LYS A 2 10.42 -29.26 -9.46
N LYS A 3 10.23 -30.16 -10.43
CA LYS A 3 9.98 -29.81 -11.83
C LYS A 3 8.63 -29.10 -12.01
N ASN A 4 8.57 -28.19 -12.97
CA ASN A 4 7.39 -27.37 -13.26
C ASN A 4 6.90 -26.54 -12.05
N GLN A 5 7.77 -26.28 -11.06
CA GLN A 5 7.47 -25.40 -9.95
C GLN A 5 8.25 -24.10 -10.09
N ILE A 6 7.56 -22.99 -9.89
CA ILE A 6 8.12 -21.63 -9.83
C ILE A 6 7.94 -21.10 -8.42
N ASP A 7 9.03 -20.68 -7.80
CA ASP A 7 9.00 -19.94 -6.55
C ASP A 7 8.98 -18.44 -6.87
N ILE A 8 7.98 -17.73 -6.40
CA ILE A 8 7.84 -16.29 -6.57
C ILE A 8 8.10 -15.62 -5.24
N VAL A 9 9.01 -14.64 -5.25
CA VAL A 9 9.33 -13.80 -4.09
C VAL A 9 8.88 -12.39 -4.41
N THR A 10 8.05 -11.81 -3.54
CA THR A 10 7.53 -10.46 -3.72
C THR A 10 8.06 -9.53 -2.65
N MET A 11 8.68 -8.45 -3.07
CA MET A 11 9.26 -7.46 -2.17
C MET A 11 8.54 -6.12 -2.31
N GLY A 12 8.52 -5.37 -1.22
CA GLY A 12 8.01 -4.00 -1.18
C GLY A 12 6.52 -3.91 -0.91
N CYS A 13 5.74 -3.35 -1.82
CA CYS A 13 4.39 -2.88 -1.54
C CYS A 13 3.28 -3.75 -2.16
N SER A 14 2.04 -3.51 -1.72
CA SER A 14 0.82 -4.16 -2.24
C SER A 14 0.65 -4.07 -3.76
N LYS A 15 1.23 -3.04 -4.42
CA LYS A 15 1.21 -2.93 -5.88
C LYS A 15 2.06 -4.03 -6.55
N ASN A 16 3.26 -4.32 -6.00
CA ASN A 16 4.08 -5.44 -6.44
C ASN A 16 3.41 -6.79 -6.15
N LEU A 17 2.69 -6.90 -5.02
CA LEU A 17 1.93 -8.09 -4.70
C LEU A 17 0.88 -8.40 -5.76
N VAL A 18 0.09 -7.40 -6.18
CA VAL A 18 -0.89 -7.55 -7.27
C VAL A 18 -0.21 -8.00 -8.58
N ASP A 19 0.96 -7.43 -8.90
CA ASP A 19 1.72 -7.82 -10.10
C ASP A 19 2.17 -9.29 -10.02
N SER A 20 2.64 -9.75 -8.85
CA SER A 20 3.02 -11.15 -8.62
C SER A 20 1.82 -12.09 -8.73
N GLU A 21 0.66 -11.75 -8.17
CA GLU A 21 -0.56 -12.53 -8.23
C GLU A 21 -1.08 -12.72 -9.67
N ILE A 22 -0.95 -11.67 -10.50
CA ILE A 22 -1.27 -11.74 -11.94
C ILE A 22 -0.33 -12.72 -12.65
N ILE A 23 0.97 -12.62 -12.38
CA ILE A 23 1.98 -13.48 -13.00
C ILE A 23 1.81 -14.93 -12.55
N MET A 24 1.54 -15.17 -11.27
CA MET A 24 1.28 -16.51 -10.74
C MET A 24 0.12 -17.17 -11.47
N LYS A 25 -0.98 -16.46 -11.67
CA LYS A 25 -2.13 -16.96 -12.41
C LYS A 25 -1.76 -17.34 -13.85
N GLN A 26 -0.99 -16.50 -14.54
CA GLN A 26 -0.50 -16.78 -15.89
C GLN A 26 0.39 -18.02 -15.94
N PHE A 27 1.26 -18.23 -14.95
CA PHE A 27 2.10 -19.43 -14.86
C PHE A 27 1.28 -20.68 -14.60
N GLU A 28 0.31 -20.64 -13.70
CA GLU A 28 -0.56 -21.78 -13.38
C GLU A 28 -1.36 -22.24 -14.59
N GLU A 29 -1.95 -21.32 -15.35
CA GLU A 29 -2.68 -21.63 -16.58
C GLU A 29 -1.74 -22.18 -17.69
N ASN A 30 -0.45 -21.90 -17.62
CA ASN A 30 0.58 -22.48 -18.47
C ASN A 30 1.16 -23.80 -17.94
N GLY A 31 0.58 -24.37 -16.89
CA GLY A 31 0.91 -25.69 -16.35
C GLY A 31 2.06 -25.71 -15.33
N TYR A 32 2.44 -24.56 -14.80
CA TYR A 32 3.35 -24.49 -13.66
C TYR A 32 2.59 -24.58 -12.33
N HIS A 33 3.28 -25.02 -11.31
CA HIS A 33 2.82 -24.90 -9.93
C HIS A 33 3.59 -23.73 -9.27
N CYS A 34 2.88 -22.74 -8.74
CA CYS A 34 3.48 -21.58 -8.12
C CYS A 34 3.49 -21.70 -6.60
N THR A 35 4.57 -21.26 -5.96
CA THR A 35 4.63 -20.98 -4.52
C THR A 35 5.02 -19.51 -4.32
N HIS A 36 4.46 -18.87 -3.31
CA HIS A 36 4.69 -17.47 -3.00
C HIS A 36 5.36 -17.35 -1.64
N ASP A 37 6.44 -16.58 -1.57
CA ASP A 37 7.22 -16.26 -0.36
C ASP A 37 7.49 -17.49 0.54
N ALA A 38 7.81 -18.61 -0.10
CA ALA A 38 8.01 -19.86 0.60
C ALA A 38 9.26 -19.81 1.50
N GLU A 39 9.13 -20.14 2.79
CA GLU A 39 10.27 -20.27 3.74
C GLU A 39 11.37 -21.18 3.21
N ARG A 40 10.99 -22.21 2.45
CA ARG A 40 11.91 -23.18 1.83
C ARG A 40 11.59 -23.34 0.34
N PRO A 41 12.06 -22.42 -0.51
CA PRO A 41 11.84 -22.50 -1.94
C PRO A 41 12.41 -23.81 -2.52
N GLN A 42 11.64 -24.51 -3.34
CA GLN A 42 12.00 -25.82 -3.91
C GLN A 42 11.82 -25.89 -5.43
N GLY A 43 11.34 -24.80 -6.05
CA GLY A 43 11.12 -24.72 -7.49
C GLY A 43 12.40 -24.86 -8.30
N GLU A 44 12.26 -25.29 -9.54
CA GLU A 44 13.37 -25.27 -10.51
C GLU A 44 13.59 -23.86 -11.10
N ILE A 45 12.62 -22.98 -10.95
CA ILE A 45 12.65 -21.60 -11.40
C ILE A 45 12.31 -20.69 -10.22
N ALA A 46 13.00 -19.56 -10.09
CA ALA A 46 12.62 -18.49 -9.17
C ALA A 46 12.40 -17.19 -9.96
N VAL A 47 11.39 -16.44 -9.53
CA VAL A 47 11.09 -15.08 -10.02
C VAL A 47 11.05 -14.15 -8.82
N ILE A 48 11.94 -13.17 -8.78
CA ILE A 48 12.00 -12.17 -7.71
C ILE A 48 11.41 -10.86 -8.23
N ASN A 49 10.30 -10.44 -7.65
CA ASN A 49 9.66 -9.14 -7.92
C ASN A 49 10.16 -8.12 -6.90
N THR A 50 11.07 -7.26 -7.33
CA THR A 50 11.90 -6.40 -6.48
C THR A 50 11.27 -5.05 -6.19
N CYS A 51 11.63 -4.47 -5.05
CA CYS A 51 11.37 -3.08 -4.70
C CYS A 51 12.60 -2.20 -4.98
N GLY A 52 12.38 -0.99 -5.48
CA GLY A 52 13.45 -0.02 -5.81
C GLY A 52 13.10 1.40 -5.39
N PHE A 53 12.22 1.55 -4.38
CA PHE A 53 11.68 2.84 -4.00
C PHE A 53 12.59 3.62 -3.04
N ILE A 54 13.04 2.97 -1.96
CA ILE A 54 13.94 3.57 -0.95
C ILE A 54 15.16 2.69 -0.76
N GLU A 55 16.24 3.25 -0.21
CA GLU A 55 17.55 2.58 -0.10
C GLU A 55 17.45 1.23 0.63
N SER A 56 16.81 1.19 1.79
CA SER A 56 16.65 -0.07 2.55
C SER A 56 15.94 -1.17 1.76
N ALA A 57 14.92 -0.81 0.96
CA ALA A 57 14.22 -1.77 0.11
C ALA A 57 15.04 -2.22 -1.11
N LYS A 58 15.95 -1.36 -1.59
CA LYS A 58 16.93 -1.73 -2.63
C LYS A 58 17.94 -2.74 -2.07
N GLU A 59 18.50 -2.47 -0.90
CA GLU A 59 19.42 -3.40 -0.20
C GLU A 59 18.76 -4.76 0.06
N GLU A 60 17.56 -4.77 0.57
CA GLU A 60 16.80 -6.00 0.80
C GLU A 60 16.60 -6.78 -0.50
N SER A 61 16.23 -6.09 -1.59
CA SER A 61 16.06 -6.71 -2.91
C SER A 61 17.37 -7.30 -3.43
N ILE A 62 18.49 -6.59 -3.31
CA ILE A 62 19.82 -7.09 -3.74
C ILE A 62 20.22 -8.30 -2.89
N ASN A 63 20.07 -8.25 -1.58
CA ASN A 63 20.42 -9.35 -0.69
C ASN A 63 19.61 -10.61 -1.02
N THR A 64 18.32 -10.46 -1.31
CA THR A 64 17.48 -11.57 -1.76
C THR A 64 17.96 -12.15 -3.09
N ILE A 65 18.30 -11.32 -4.08
CA ILE A 65 18.87 -11.81 -5.35
C ILE A 65 20.15 -12.60 -5.10
N LEU A 66 21.06 -12.09 -4.25
CA LEU A 66 22.32 -12.78 -3.92
C LEU A 66 22.09 -14.13 -3.23
N GLU A 67 21.09 -14.23 -2.36
CA GLU A 67 20.69 -15.51 -1.76
C GLU A 67 20.29 -16.51 -2.85
N PHE A 68 19.43 -16.11 -3.79
CA PHE A 68 18.97 -17.01 -4.86
C PHE A 68 20.07 -17.33 -5.88
N ILE A 69 21.03 -16.44 -6.12
CA ILE A 69 22.27 -16.73 -6.88
C ILE A 69 23.05 -17.86 -6.19
N ASN A 70 23.23 -17.80 -4.86
CA ASN A 70 23.92 -18.82 -4.11
C ASN A 70 23.17 -20.18 -4.20
N ARG A 71 21.85 -20.18 -4.13
CA ARG A 71 21.03 -21.40 -4.32
C ARG A 71 21.23 -21.98 -5.73
N LYS A 72 21.32 -21.14 -6.77
CA LYS A 72 21.58 -21.55 -8.15
C LYS A 72 22.99 -22.17 -8.28
N LYS A 73 24.02 -21.55 -7.70
CA LYS A 73 25.40 -22.08 -7.67
C LYS A 73 25.50 -23.43 -6.96
N ASN A 74 24.66 -23.65 -5.96
CA ASN A 74 24.60 -24.92 -5.21
C ASN A 74 23.71 -26.00 -5.88
N GLY A 75 23.21 -25.75 -7.09
CA GLY A 75 22.36 -26.68 -7.81
C GLY A 75 20.95 -26.85 -7.23
N GLN A 76 20.50 -25.90 -6.41
CA GLN A 76 19.17 -25.89 -5.78
C GLN A 76 18.13 -25.11 -6.61
N LEU A 77 18.57 -24.48 -7.69
CA LEU A 77 17.76 -23.68 -8.60
C LEU A 77 18.36 -23.79 -10.01
N ASN A 78 17.51 -23.93 -11.03
CA ASN A 78 17.97 -24.01 -12.42
C ASN A 78 18.00 -22.63 -13.09
N ARG A 79 16.95 -21.82 -12.85
CA ARG A 79 16.80 -20.51 -13.48
C ARG A 79 16.36 -19.47 -12.48
N LEU A 80 16.96 -18.29 -12.56
CA LEU A 80 16.68 -17.13 -11.73
C LEU A 80 16.32 -15.95 -12.62
N TYR A 81 15.12 -15.43 -12.42
CA TYR A 81 14.63 -14.23 -13.10
C TYR A 81 14.34 -13.14 -12.08
N VAL A 82 14.65 -11.90 -12.44
CA VAL A 82 14.41 -10.72 -11.60
C VAL A 82 13.57 -9.72 -12.37
N MET A 83 12.57 -9.17 -11.70
CA MET A 83 11.69 -8.13 -12.24
C MET A 83 11.32 -7.12 -11.16
N GLY A 84 10.47 -6.15 -11.48
CA GLY A 84 9.94 -5.19 -10.51
C GLY A 84 10.61 -3.82 -10.57
N CYS A 85 10.44 -3.05 -9.49
CA CYS A 85 10.81 -1.64 -9.45
C CYS A 85 12.33 -1.41 -9.50
N LEU A 86 13.11 -2.21 -8.76
CA LEU A 86 14.57 -2.11 -8.78
C LEU A 86 15.11 -2.45 -10.17
N SER A 87 14.66 -3.57 -10.72
CA SER A 87 15.05 -4.00 -12.06
C SER A 87 14.61 -3.02 -13.15
N GLN A 88 13.47 -2.33 -12.98
CA GLN A 88 13.04 -1.29 -13.92
C GLN A 88 13.98 -0.08 -13.91
N ARG A 89 14.51 0.28 -12.73
CA ARG A 89 15.31 1.50 -12.54
C ARG A 89 16.79 1.31 -12.89
N TYR A 90 17.36 0.13 -12.58
CA TYR A 90 18.79 -0.15 -12.62
C TYR A 90 19.15 -1.38 -13.45
N LYS A 91 18.39 -1.63 -14.53
CA LYS A 91 18.53 -2.88 -15.29
C LYS A 91 19.93 -3.11 -15.81
N ASP A 92 20.53 -2.12 -16.44
CA ASP A 92 21.82 -2.27 -17.12
C ASP A 92 22.97 -2.49 -16.11
N GLU A 93 22.91 -1.82 -14.96
CA GLU A 93 23.84 -1.99 -13.85
C GLU A 93 23.71 -3.39 -13.23
N LEU A 94 22.48 -3.83 -12.97
CA LEU A 94 22.21 -5.14 -12.38
C LEU A 94 22.63 -6.29 -13.32
N GLU A 95 22.41 -6.15 -14.63
CA GLU A 95 22.88 -7.12 -15.63
C GLU A 95 24.41 -7.22 -15.67
N ALA A 96 25.12 -6.09 -15.48
CA ALA A 96 26.57 -6.06 -15.45
C ALA A 96 27.16 -6.66 -14.18
N GLU A 97 26.55 -6.37 -13.02
CA GLU A 97 27.08 -6.77 -11.70
C GLU A 97 26.65 -8.17 -11.26
N LEU A 98 25.50 -8.65 -11.73
CA LEU A 98 24.91 -9.93 -11.33
C LEU A 98 24.68 -10.86 -12.52
N PRO A 99 25.74 -11.26 -13.26
CA PRO A 99 25.64 -12.08 -14.49
C PRO A 99 25.13 -13.50 -14.24
N GLU A 100 25.02 -13.94 -13.00
CA GLU A 100 24.44 -15.25 -12.66
C GLU A 100 22.91 -15.28 -12.75
N VAL A 101 22.24 -14.13 -12.75
CA VAL A 101 20.80 -14.01 -13.03
C VAL A 101 20.58 -14.29 -14.51
N ASP A 102 19.63 -15.16 -14.84
CA ASP A 102 19.40 -15.55 -16.24
C ASP A 102 18.86 -14.39 -17.06
N LYS A 103 18.00 -13.56 -16.47
CA LYS A 103 17.51 -12.35 -17.13
C LYS A 103 16.82 -11.40 -16.15
N PHE A 104 16.99 -10.10 -16.41
CA PHE A 104 16.26 -9.02 -15.75
C PHE A 104 15.13 -8.50 -16.64
N TYR A 105 13.97 -8.25 -16.03
CA TYR A 105 12.81 -7.69 -16.71
C TYR A 105 12.38 -6.40 -16.01
N GLY A 106 11.89 -5.43 -16.79
CA GLY A 106 11.22 -4.28 -16.21
C GLY A 106 9.90 -4.66 -15.53
N LYS A 107 9.36 -3.75 -14.72
CA LYS A 107 8.13 -3.96 -13.95
C LYS A 107 6.95 -4.46 -14.80
N PHE A 108 6.84 -4.00 -16.04
CA PHE A 108 5.70 -4.29 -16.92
C PHE A 108 5.95 -5.43 -17.93
N ASN A 109 7.09 -6.10 -17.85
CA ASN A 109 7.55 -7.01 -18.90
C ASN A 109 7.24 -8.49 -18.60
N TYR A 110 6.24 -8.80 -17.77
CA TYR A 110 5.89 -10.19 -17.44
C TYR A 110 5.51 -11.04 -18.68
N LYS A 111 4.89 -10.42 -19.70
CA LYS A 111 4.57 -11.11 -20.95
C LYS A 111 5.82 -11.58 -21.69
N GLN A 112 6.92 -10.82 -21.60
CA GLN A 112 8.21 -11.23 -22.14
C GLN A 112 8.81 -12.40 -21.36
N LEU A 113 8.70 -12.39 -20.03
CA LEU A 113 9.11 -13.50 -19.18
C LEU A 113 8.38 -14.80 -19.57
N LEU A 114 7.06 -14.76 -19.81
CA LEU A 114 6.30 -15.91 -20.29
C LEU A 114 6.84 -16.41 -21.64
N THR A 115 7.08 -15.48 -22.58
CA THR A 115 7.62 -15.82 -23.91
C THR A 115 8.98 -16.49 -23.83
N ASP A 116 9.87 -15.99 -22.97
CA ASP A 116 11.23 -16.54 -22.77
C ASP A 116 11.19 -17.95 -22.13
N LEU A 117 10.12 -18.27 -21.42
CA LEU A 117 9.83 -19.61 -20.92
C LEU A 117 9.13 -20.51 -21.95
N GLY A 118 8.94 -20.04 -23.19
CA GLY A 118 8.23 -20.76 -24.24
C GLY A 118 6.72 -20.85 -24.01
N LYS A 119 6.17 -19.88 -23.30
CA LYS A 119 4.74 -19.79 -22.93
C LYS A 119 4.11 -18.56 -23.56
N ALA A 120 2.79 -18.56 -23.63
CA ALA A 120 2.01 -17.42 -24.12
C ALA A 120 1.22 -16.76 -22.99
N SER A 121 1.02 -15.45 -23.10
CA SER A 121 0.04 -14.77 -22.26
C SER A 121 -1.36 -15.25 -22.61
N ILE A 122 -2.15 -15.59 -21.62
CA ILE A 122 -3.51 -16.13 -21.77
C ILE A 122 -4.51 -15.00 -21.49
N PRO A 123 -5.19 -14.46 -22.52
CA PRO A 123 -6.12 -13.33 -22.34
C PRO A 123 -7.29 -13.62 -21.40
N SER A 124 -7.74 -14.87 -21.29
CA SER A 124 -8.82 -15.25 -20.36
C SER A 124 -8.42 -15.09 -18.88
N CYS A 125 -7.14 -14.91 -18.59
CA CYS A 125 -6.65 -14.60 -17.25
C CYS A 125 -6.64 -13.08 -16.96
N ASP A 126 -6.91 -12.24 -17.96
CA ASP A 126 -6.99 -10.81 -17.75
C ASP A 126 -8.16 -10.51 -16.78
N GLY A 127 -7.86 -9.88 -15.65
CA GLY A 127 -8.80 -9.66 -14.55
C GLY A 127 -8.94 -10.81 -13.53
N THR A 128 -8.23 -11.93 -13.70
CA THR A 128 -8.14 -12.99 -12.69
C THR A 128 -6.75 -13.06 -12.09
N ARG A 129 -6.67 -13.44 -10.80
CA ARG A 129 -5.40 -13.50 -10.05
C ARG A 129 -5.34 -14.73 -9.15
N HIS A 130 -4.15 -15.16 -8.85
CA HIS A 130 -3.90 -16.07 -7.74
C HIS A 130 -3.75 -15.24 -6.46
N LEU A 131 -4.76 -15.25 -5.59
CA LEU A 131 -4.69 -14.47 -4.36
C LEU A 131 -3.68 -15.06 -3.38
N THR A 132 -2.80 -14.21 -2.87
CA THR A 132 -1.82 -14.54 -1.84
C THR A 132 -2.21 -13.96 -0.46
N THR A 133 -3.13 -12.99 -0.46
CA THR A 133 -3.77 -12.48 0.74
C THR A 133 -4.75 -13.49 1.35
N PRO A 134 -5.15 -13.35 2.61
CA PRO A 134 -6.34 -14.03 3.14
C PRO A 134 -7.55 -13.85 2.21
N ARG A 135 -8.37 -14.90 2.07
CA ARG A 135 -9.43 -14.98 1.05
C ARG A 135 -10.50 -13.89 1.15
N HIS A 136 -10.62 -13.21 2.26
CA HIS A 136 -11.68 -12.24 2.52
C HIS A 136 -11.34 -10.81 2.13
N TYR A 137 -10.06 -10.49 1.84
CA TYR A 137 -9.69 -9.20 1.29
C TYR A 137 -8.72 -9.32 0.11
N ALA A 138 -8.72 -8.31 -0.75
CA ALA A 138 -7.78 -8.21 -1.87
C ALA A 138 -7.43 -6.75 -2.16
N TYR A 139 -6.21 -6.53 -2.64
CA TYR A 139 -5.82 -5.25 -3.20
C TYR A 139 -6.32 -5.14 -4.64
N VAL A 140 -6.85 -3.99 -5.03
CA VAL A 140 -7.26 -3.70 -6.41
C VAL A 140 -6.47 -2.51 -6.92
N LYS A 141 -5.55 -2.77 -7.83
CA LYS A 141 -4.73 -1.73 -8.46
C LYS A 141 -5.51 -1.11 -9.62
N ILE A 142 -5.87 0.19 -9.50
CA ILE A 142 -6.74 0.88 -10.46
C ILE A 142 -5.99 1.68 -11.52
N ALA A 143 -4.74 2.04 -11.24
CA ALA A 143 -3.86 2.73 -12.17
C ALA A 143 -2.39 2.38 -11.89
N GLU A 144 -1.49 2.89 -12.72
CA GLU A 144 -0.04 2.77 -12.56
C GLU A 144 0.62 4.09 -12.95
N GLY A 145 1.75 4.43 -12.31
CA GLY A 145 2.47 5.67 -12.56
C GLY A 145 1.91 6.86 -11.80
N CYS A 146 2.61 7.99 -11.87
CA CYS A 146 2.21 9.22 -11.16
C CYS A 146 2.73 10.46 -11.87
N ASP A 147 1.84 11.43 -12.09
CA ASP A 147 2.17 12.73 -12.70
C ASP A 147 2.41 13.84 -11.66
N ARG A 148 2.41 13.50 -10.36
CA ARG A 148 2.76 14.41 -9.27
C ARG A 148 4.28 14.45 -9.10
N HIS A 149 4.95 15.45 -9.56
CA HIS A 149 6.41 15.59 -9.49
C HIS A 149 6.89 16.07 -8.11
N CYS A 150 6.52 15.33 -7.04
CA CYS A 150 7.02 15.63 -5.70
C CYS A 150 8.54 15.52 -5.67
N ALA A 151 9.22 16.53 -5.09
CA ALA A 151 10.68 16.69 -5.23
C ALA A 151 11.51 15.51 -4.70
N TYR A 152 11.00 14.78 -3.70
CA TYR A 152 11.65 13.64 -3.07
C TYR A 152 11.32 12.28 -3.70
N CYS A 153 10.40 12.23 -4.66
CA CYS A 153 9.77 10.97 -5.06
C CYS A 153 10.39 10.38 -6.32
N ALA A 154 10.85 9.12 -6.22
CA ALA A 154 11.39 8.37 -7.34
C ALA A 154 10.32 7.65 -8.19
N ILE A 155 9.05 7.66 -7.81
CA ILE A 155 7.99 6.93 -8.52
C ILE A 155 7.92 7.26 -10.01
N PRO A 156 7.94 8.54 -10.45
CA PRO A 156 7.90 8.84 -11.88
C PRO A 156 9.10 8.27 -12.68
N LEU A 157 10.26 8.10 -12.01
CA LEU A 157 11.46 7.48 -12.61
C LEU A 157 11.32 5.97 -12.78
N ILE A 158 10.49 5.32 -11.96
CA ILE A 158 10.29 3.87 -11.94
C ILE A 158 9.10 3.46 -12.80
N THR A 159 7.95 4.10 -12.60
CA THR A 159 6.68 3.66 -13.18
C THR A 159 6.20 4.55 -14.33
N GLY A 160 6.86 5.70 -14.53
CA GLY A 160 6.51 6.66 -15.57
C GLY A 160 5.22 7.44 -15.27
N LYS A 161 4.58 7.90 -16.35
CA LYS A 161 3.36 8.70 -16.27
C LYS A 161 2.17 7.88 -15.75
N HIS A 162 1.22 8.59 -15.16
CA HIS A 162 -0.04 8.00 -14.72
C HIS A 162 -0.81 7.37 -15.90
N HIS A 163 -1.32 6.18 -15.67
CA HIS A 163 -2.13 5.43 -16.62
C HIS A 163 -3.26 4.69 -15.91
N SER A 164 -4.48 5.16 -16.09
CA SER A 164 -5.69 4.58 -15.49
C SER A 164 -6.12 3.31 -16.21
N ARG A 165 -6.52 2.30 -15.46
CA ARG A 165 -7.20 1.12 -16.01
C ARG A 165 -8.66 1.46 -16.34
N PRO A 166 -9.23 0.88 -17.39
CA PRO A 166 -10.66 1.06 -17.72
C PRO A 166 -11.57 0.63 -16.56
N ILE A 167 -12.59 1.44 -16.26
CA ILE A 167 -13.54 1.17 -15.16
C ILE A 167 -14.15 -0.24 -15.27
N ASP A 168 -14.59 -0.62 -16.47
CA ASP A 168 -15.27 -1.90 -16.67
C ASP A 168 -14.34 -3.11 -16.43
N GLU A 169 -13.04 -2.99 -16.72
CA GLU A 169 -12.05 -4.01 -16.37
C GLU A 169 -11.90 -4.17 -14.86
N ILE A 170 -11.82 -3.05 -14.13
CA ILE A 170 -11.72 -3.04 -12.67
C ILE A 170 -12.99 -3.65 -12.05
N LEU A 171 -14.16 -3.25 -12.50
CA LEU A 171 -15.43 -3.79 -12.00
C LEU A 171 -15.58 -5.29 -12.29
N ASN A 172 -15.10 -5.76 -13.42
CA ASN A 172 -15.10 -7.19 -13.75
C ASN A 172 -14.14 -7.96 -12.84
N GLU A 173 -12.92 -7.44 -12.60
CA GLU A 173 -11.98 -8.02 -11.64
C GLU A 173 -12.61 -8.13 -10.24
N VAL A 174 -13.26 -7.08 -9.75
CA VAL A 174 -13.94 -7.08 -8.44
C VAL A 174 -15.03 -8.17 -8.38
N LYS A 175 -15.84 -8.30 -9.43
CA LYS A 175 -16.87 -9.36 -9.50
C LYS A 175 -16.28 -10.77 -9.45
N GLU A 176 -15.16 -11.01 -10.13
CA GLU A 176 -14.46 -12.31 -10.09
C GLU A 176 -13.84 -12.57 -8.70
N LEU A 177 -13.30 -11.54 -8.04
CA LEU A 177 -12.79 -11.64 -6.67
C LEU A 177 -13.94 -11.92 -5.65
N VAL A 178 -15.10 -11.29 -5.80
CA VAL A 178 -16.30 -11.60 -4.98
C VAL A 178 -16.68 -13.08 -5.12
N LYS A 179 -16.67 -13.65 -6.33
CA LYS A 179 -16.94 -15.09 -6.54
C LYS A 179 -15.94 -15.99 -5.84
N GLN A 180 -14.71 -15.52 -5.61
CA GLN A 180 -13.68 -16.23 -4.86
C GLN A 180 -13.83 -16.09 -3.34
N GLY A 181 -14.77 -15.26 -2.87
CA GLY A 181 -15.06 -15.04 -1.46
C GLY A 181 -14.48 -13.76 -0.87
N VAL A 182 -13.90 -12.87 -1.69
CA VAL A 182 -13.41 -11.57 -1.24
C VAL A 182 -14.58 -10.68 -0.84
N LYS A 183 -14.49 -10.07 0.31
CA LYS A 183 -15.50 -9.18 0.91
C LYS A 183 -15.01 -7.75 1.07
N GLU A 184 -13.70 -7.56 1.25
CA GLU A 184 -13.06 -6.26 1.44
C GLU A 184 -12.06 -5.99 0.31
N PHE A 185 -12.10 -4.77 -0.23
CA PHE A 185 -11.30 -4.33 -1.36
C PHE A 185 -10.45 -3.11 -0.97
N GLN A 186 -9.12 -3.29 -1.01
CA GLN A 186 -8.14 -2.23 -0.79
C GLN A 186 -7.84 -1.57 -2.13
N ILE A 187 -8.33 -0.36 -2.37
CA ILE A 187 -8.12 0.35 -3.63
C ILE A 187 -6.77 1.06 -3.56
N ILE A 188 -5.86 0.65 -4.44
CA ILE A 188 -4.47 1.11 -4.46
C ILE A 188 -4.03 1.61 -5.82
N GLU A 189 -3.21 2.63 -5.80
CA GLU A 189 -2.34 3.14 -6.86
C GLU A 189 -1.27 4.06 -6.27
N GLN A 190 -0.55 4.84 -7.08
CA GLN A 190 0.43 5.79 -6.56
C GLN A 190 -0.21 7.11 -6.13
N GLU A 191 -1.33 7.50 -6.74
CA GLU A 191 -2.11 8.70 -6.40
C GLU A 191 -3.59 8.53 -6.76
N LEU A 192 -4.37 8.05 -5.81
CA LEU A 192 -5.77 7.64 -5.95
C LEU A 192 -6.67 8.70 -6.60
N THR A 193 -6.48 9.96 -6.23
CA THR A 193 -7.40 11.03 -6.63
C THR A 193 -7.23 11.45 -8.09
N TYR A 194 -6.13 11.06 -8.74
CA TYR A 194 -5.83 11.38 -10.14
C TYR A 194 -6.50 10.41 -11.15
N TYR A 195 -7.09 9.32 -10.66
CA TYR A 195 -7.70 8.31 -11.51
C TYR A 195 -8.70 8.91 -12.52
N GLY A 196 -8.47 8.61 -13.80
CA GLY A 196 -9.28 9.06 -14.93
C GLY A 196 -8.79 10.35 -15.61
N VAL A 197 -7.96 11.16 -14.94
CA VAL A 197 -7.50 12.46 -15.48
C VAL A 197 -6.69 12.30 -16.78
N ASP A 198 -5.95 11.20 -16.91
CA ASP A 198 -5.19 10.85 -18.12
C ASP A 198 -6.10 10.46 -19.31
N ILE A 199 -7.36 10.11 -19.06
CA ILE A 199 -8.31 9.68 -20.10
C ILE A 199 -8.97 10.88 -20.77
N ASP A 200 -9.55 11.79 -19.99
CA ASP A 200 -10.35 12.92 -20.51
C ASP A 200 -10.20 14.24 -19.74
N GLY A 201 -9.21 14.29 -18.82
CA GLY A 201 -8.96 15.48 -17.99
C GLY A 201 -9.87 15.60 -16.76
N LYS A 202 -10.64 14.56 -16.41
CA LYS A 202 -11.55 14.58 -15.27
C LYS A 202 -11.23 13.47 -14.27
N HIS A 203 -11.52 13.72 -13.00
CA HIS A 203 -11.45 12.70 -11.96
C HIS A 203 -12.62 11.71 -12.11
N HIS A 204 -12.31 10.42 -12.27
CA HIS A 204 -13.31 9.36 -12.38
C HIS A 204 -13.35 8.44 -11.13
N ILE A 205 -12.57 8.78 -10.11
CA ILE A 205 -12.51 7.96 -8.88
C ILE A 205 -13.88 7.86 -8.19
N THR A 206 -14.64 8.95 -8.15
CA THR A 206 -15.97 8.99 -7.55
C THR A 206 -16.94 8.03 -8.25
N GLU A 207 -16.96 8.02 -9.60
CA GLU A 207 -17.76 7.10 -10.39
C GLU A 207 -17.34 5.65 -10.14
N LEU A 208 -16.03 5.37 -10.19
CA LEU A 208 -15.50 4.02 -9.98
C LEU A 208 -15.92 3.47 -8.62
N ILE A 209 -15.68 4.22 -7.53
CA ILE A 209 -16.01 3.77 -6.18
C ILE A 209 -17.52 3.60 -5.99
N SER A 210 -18.34 4.51 -6.53
CA SER A 210 -19.79 4.39 -6.47
C SER A 210 -20.29 3.12 -7.16
N ARG A 211 -19.83 2.85 -8.40
CA ARG A 211 -20.20 1.65 -9.16
C ARG A 211 -19.68 0.36 -8.52
N MET A 212 -18.50 0.41 -7.94
CA MET A 212 -17.91 -0.73 -7.22
C MET A 212 -18.71 -1.06 -5.96
N ALA A 213 -19.18 -0.04 -5.23
CA ALA A 213 -20.01 -0.21 -4.05
C ALA A 213 -21.39 -0.81 -4.35
N ASP A 214 -21.88 -0.72 -5.60
CA ASP A 214 -23.14 -1.32 -6.05
C ASP A 214 -23.01 -2.80 -6.46
N ILE A 215 -21.80 -3.38 -6.45
CA ILE A 215 -21.59 -4.79 -6.75
C ILE A 215 -22.03 -5.63 -5.54
N GLU A 216 -22.98 -6.56 -5.78
CA GLU A 216 -23.43 -7.50 -4.75
C GLU A 216 -22.24 -8.35 -4.23
N GLY A 217 -22.13 -8.47 -2.91
CA GLY A 217 -21.03 -9.18 -2.24
C GLY A 217 -19.86 -8.28 -1.78
N VAL A 218 -19.75 -7.07 -2.28
CA VAL A 218 -18.78 -6.08 -1.78
C VAL A 218 -19.26 -5.56 -0.43
N GLN A 219 -18.50 -5.87 0.62
CA GLN A 219 -18.83 -5.51 2.00
C GLN A 219 -18.05 -4.31 2.51
N TRP A 220 -16.78 -4.15 2.12
CA TRP A 220 -15.94 -3.02 2.43
C TRP A 220 -15.06 -2.61 1.25
N ILE A 221 -14.99 -1.30 1.01
CA ILE A 221 -14.07 -0.64 0.09
C ILE A 221 -13.25 0.35 0.89
N ARG A 222 -11.93 0.25 0.81
CA ARG A 222 -10.99 1.13 1.52
C ARG A 222 -10.10 1.86 0.54
N LEU A 223 -9.88 3.15 0.78
CA LEU A 223 -9.19 4.06 -0.13
C LEU A 223 -7.80 4.40 0.40
N HIS A 224 -6.77 4.19 -0.44
CA HIS A 224 -5.37 4.41 -0.09
C HIS A 224 -4.69 5.40 -1.03
N TYR A 225 -3.69 6.12 -0.50
CA TYR A 225 -2.78 6.97 -1.25
C TYR A 225 -3.45 8.17 -1.96
N ALA A 226 -4.38 8.83 -1.29
CA ALA A 226 -4.96 10.07 -1.78
C ALA A 226 -3.96 11.24 -1.72
N TYR A 227 -4.15 12.23 -2.57
CA TYR A 227 -3.34 13.44 -2.64
C TYR A 227 -4.16 14.69 -2.29
N PRO A 228 -3.62 15.66 -1.51
CA PRO A 228 -4.42 16.77 -1.04
C PRO A 228 -4.75 17.83 -2.11
N ASN A 229 -3.87 18.03 -3.11
CA ASN A 229 -4.10 19.05 -4.14
C ASN A 229 -5.17 18.61 -5.13
N GLN A 230 -6.15 19.46 -5.39
CA GLN A 230 -7.28 19.17 -6.27
C GLN A 230 -8.07 17.92 -5.89
N PHE A 231 -8.22 17.68 -4.59
CA PHE A 231 -8.97 16.54 -4.08
C PHE A 231 -10.43 16.58 -4.58
N PRO A 232 -10.96 15.49 -5.17
CA PRO A 232 -12.35 15.44 -5.67
C PRO A 232 -13.33 15.36 -4.50
N LEU A 233 -13.91 16.49 -4.13
CA LEU A 233 -14.78 16.61 -2.94
C LEU A 233 -16.08 15.79 -3.04
N ASP A 234 -16.53 15.43 -4.23
CA ASP A 234 -17.68 14.57 -4.47
C ASP A 234 -17.42 13.11 -4.04
N LEU A 235 -16.15 12.67 -3.97
CA LEU A 235 -15.77 11.39 -3.40
C LEU A 235 -16.21 11.27 -1.93
N LEU A 236 -16.17 12.36 -1.18
CA LEU A 236 -16.61 12.40 0.22
C LEU A 236 -18.10 12.09 0.36
N ASP A 237 -18.91 12.47 -0.62
CA ASP A 237 -20.35 12.17 -0.63
C ASP A 237 -20.59 10.66 -0.83
N VAL A 238 -19.75 9.99 -1.60
CA VAL A 238 -19.81 8.52 -1.76
C VAL A 238 -19.41 7.84 -0.46
N ILE A 239 -18.32 8.26 0.17
CA ILE A 239 -17.87 7.73 1.47
C ILE A 239 -18.94 7.91 2.55
N ALA A 240 -19.62 9.06 2.55
CA ALA A 240 -20.67 9.36 3.53
C ALA A 240 -21.96 8.57 3.32
N LYS A 241 -22.33 8.28 2.06
CA LYS A 241 -23.64 7.70 1.70
C LYS A 241 -23.66 6.19 1.51
N LYS A 242 -22.50 5.59 1.18
CA LYS A 242 -22.39 4.14 0.94
C LYS A 242 -21.85 3.44 2.20
N ASP A 243 -22.66 2.63 2.83
CA ASP A 243 -22.33 1.94 4.09
C ASP A 243 -21.17 0.93 3.94
N ASN A 244 -20.91 0.50 2.70
CA ASN A 244 -19.80 -0.41 2.37
C ASN A 244 -18.55 0.31 1.86
N VAL A 245 -18.51 1.64 1.86
CA VAL A 245 -17.26 2.40 1.71
C VAL A 245 -16.79 2.81 3.09
N CYS A 246 -15.65 2.28 3.50
CA CYS A 246 -15.09 2.51 4.83
C CYS A 246 -14.90 4.01 5.08
N LYS A 247 -15.32 4.47 6.27
CA LYS A 247 -15.03 5.84 6.72
C LYS A 247 -13.56 5.95 7.13
N TYR A 248 -12.71 5.75 6.16
CA TYR A 248 -11.26 5.74 6.25
C TYR A 248 -10.68 6.35 4.99
N LEU A 249 -9.73 7.25 5.14
CA LEU A 249 -9.04 7.87 4.02
C LEU A 249 -7.55 8.01 4.34
N ASP A 250 -6.71 7.33 3.56
CA ASP A 250 -5.27 7.50 3.60
C ASP A 250 -4.86 8.64 2.64
N ILE A 251 -4.44 9.77 3.20
CA ILE A 251 -4.08 10.98 2.48
C ILE A 251 -2.73 11.51 2.93
N ALA A 252 -1.73 11.48 2.06
CA ALA A 252 -0.36 11.84 2.39
C ALA A 252 -0.16 13.36 2.34
N PHE A 253 -0.17 14.04 3.49
CA PHE A 253 0.09 15.48 3.57
C PHE A 253 1.58 15.82 3.48
N GLN A 254 2.45 14.96 4.00
CA GLN A 254 3.90 15.06 4.03
C GLN A 254 4.43 16.14 4.97
N HIS A 255 3.93 17.35 4.91
CA HIS A 255 4.27 18.48 5.79
C HIS A 255 3.12 19.49 5.87
N ILE A 256 3.28 20.55 6.69
CA ILE A 256 2.30 21.63 6.80
C ILE A 256 2.89 23.02 6.53
N SER A 257 4.18 23.24 6.78
CA SER A 257 4.82 24.53 6.52
C SER A 257 4.80 24.86 5.03
N ASP A 258 4.39 26.07 4.67
CA ASP A 258 4.37 26.53 3.27
C ASP A 258 5.76 26.51 2.63
N ASN A 259 6.83 26.74 3.42
CA ASN A 259 8.20 26.58 2.97
C ASN A 259 8.46 25.15 2.49
N MET A 260 8.16 24.16 3.34
CA MET A 260 8.37 22.76 3.02
C MET A 260 7.44 22.27 1.90
N LEU A 261 6.16 22.59 1.93
CA LEU A 261 5.20 22.23 0.88
C LEU A 261 5.64 22.73 -0.49
N THR A 262 6.17 23.96 -0.57
CA THR A 262 6.72 24.54 -1.80
C THR A 262 7.98 23.80 -2.25
N ARG A 263 8.94 23.56 -1.36
CA ARG A 263 10.20 22.87 -1.68
C ARG A 263 9.99 21.41 -2.06
N MET A 264 9.01 20.75 -1.44
CA MET A 264 8.60 19.37 -1.76
C MET A 264 7.74 19.26 -3.02
N HIS A 265 7.40 20.37 -3.68
CA HIS A 265 6.50 20.43 -4.85
C HIS A 265 5.12 19.80 -4.57
N ARG A 266 4.52 20.12 -3.41
CA ARG A 266 3.20 19.58 -3.04
C ARG A 266 2.03 20.32 -3.71
N HIS A 267 2.27 21.52 -4.22
CA HIS A 267 1.26 22.34 -4.90
C HIS A 267 -0.01 22.58 -4.07
N VAL A 268 0.14 22.67 -2.77
CA VAL A 268 -0.91 22.96 -1.80
C VAL A 268 -0.28 23.81 -0.69
N THR A 269 -1.07 24.70 -0.11
CA THR A 269 -0.67 25.56 1.02
C THR A 269 -1.11 24.96 2.36
N LYS A 270 -0.53 25.48 3.45
CA LYS A 270 -0.98 25.20 4.83
C LYS A 270 -2.48 25.40 4.99
N GLN A 271 -2.99 26.56 4.52
CA GLN A 271 -4.39 26.89 4.72
C GLN A 271 -5.32 25.98 3.90
N GLU A 272 -4.94 25.62 2.67
CA GLU A 272 -5.70 24.69 1.84
C GLU A 272 -5.73 23.30 2.47
N THR A 273 -4.61 22.84 3.06
CA THR A 273 -4.52 21.56 3.77
C THR A 273 -5.46 21.54 4.99
N ILE A 274 -5.43 22.58 5.82
CA ILE A 274 -6.32 22.70 6.98
C ILE A 274 -7.78 22.72 6.54
N ASN A 275 -8.12 23.52 5.53
CA ASN A 275 -9.48 23.60 4.98
C ASN A 275 -9.96 22.25 4.44
N LEU A 276 -9.10 21.49 3.77
CA LEU A 276 -9.44 20.17 3.26
C LEU A 276 -9.75 19.18 4.40
N ILE A 277 -8.93 19.15 5.45
CA ILE A 277 -9.18 18.30 6.64
C ILE A 277 -10.53 18.65 7.29
N GLN A 278 -10.80 19.94 7.46
CA GLN A 278 -12.07 20.39 8.03
C GLN A 278 -13.26 19.98 7.17
N GLU A 279 -13.14 20.12 5.82
CA GLU A 279 -14.20 19.75 4.89
C GLU A 279 -14.42 18.22 4.85
N ILE A 280 -13.36 17.42 4.89
CA ILE A 280 -13.46 15.96 5.00
C ILE A 280 -14.24 15.57 6.25
N ARG A 281 -13.85 16.07 7.44
CA ARG A 281 -14.49 15.75 8.70
C ARG A 281 -15.94 16.27 8.79
N ARG A 282 -16.20 17.40 8.16
CA ARG A 282 -17.54 17.98 8.09
C ARG A 282 -18.49 17.12 7.23
N ARG A 283 -18.01 16.65 6.05
CA ARG A 283 -18.84 15.85 5.12
C ARG A 283 -18.99 14.40 5.56
N VAL A 284 -17.96 13.85 6.18
CA VAL A 284 -17.93 12.46 6.62
C VAL A 284 -17.68 12.40 8.13
N PRO A 285 -18.70 12.67 8.98
CA PRO A 285 -18.53 12.60 10.43
C PRO A 285 -18.03 11.24 10.88
N GLY A 286 -16.99 11.24 11.73
CA GLY A 286 -16.38 10.02 12.25
C GLY A 286 -15.42 9.33 11.29
N ILE A 287 -15.03 9.96 10.19
CA ILE A 287 -13.98 9.44 9.31
C ILE A 287 -12.64 9.39 10.03
N HIS A 288 -11.92 8.28 9.86
CA HIS A 288 -10.53 8.15 10.29
C HIS A 288 -9.59 8.59 9.17
N LEU A 289 -8.75 9.56 9.46
CA LEU A 289 -7.70 10.02 8.56
C LEU A 289 -6.39 9.33 8.89
N ARG A 290 -5.85 8.66 7.90
CA ARG A 290 -4.46 8.19 7.91
C ARG A 290 -3.61 9.15 7.11
N THR A 291 -2.45 9.51 7.64
CA THR A 291 -1.50 10.36 6.91
C THR A 291 -0.07 9.87 7.04
N THR A 292 0.75 10.34 6.12
CA THR A 292 2.20 10.17 6.14
C THR A 292 2.84 11.54 6.14
N LEU A 293 3.83 11.74 7.04
CA LEU A 293 4.62 12.94 7.15
C LEU A 293 6.10 12.66 6.91
N LEU A 294 6.83 13.65 6.44
CA LEU A 294 8.24 13.58 6.12
C LEU A 294 8.99 14.69 6.86
N VAL A 295 9.94 14.31 7.70
CA VAL A 295 10.79 15.23 8.48
C VAL A 295 12.21 15.25 7.95
N GLY A 296 12.94 16.35 8.21
CA GLY A 296 14.34 16.46 7.82
C GLY A 296 14.57 16.64 6.32
N PHE A 297 13.55 17.09 5.58
CA PHE A 297 13.72 17.43 4.18
C PHE A 297 14.69 18.62 4.01
N PRO A 298 15.54 18.67 2.96
CA PRO A 298 16.52 19.74 2.76
C PRO A 298 15.93 21.14 2.92
N GLY A 299 16.51 21.92 3.84
CA GLY A 299 16.07 23.27 4.17
C GLY A 299 14.94 23.36 5.18
N GLU A 300 14.57 22.25 5.85
CA GLU A 300 13.61 22.27 6.96
C GLU A 300 14.22 22.95 8.19
N THR A 301 13.61 24.06 8.61
CA THR A 301 14.03 24.84 9.77
C THR A 301 13.37 24.34 11.05
N GLU A 302 13.85 24.83 12.21
CA GLU A 302 13.19 24.57 13.50
C GLU A 302 11.79 25.14 13.55
N GLU A 303 11.53 26.25 12.88
CA GLU A 303 10.21 26.87 12.76
C GLU A 303 9.26 25.99 11.95
N ASP A 304 9.73 25.44 10.82
CA ASP A 304 8.96 24.52 10.00
C ASP A 304 8.56 23.25 10.79
N PHE A 305 9.51 22.71 11.54
CA PHE A 305 9.26 21.52 12.37
C PHE A 305 8.33 21.83 13.55
N LYS A 306 8.45 23.01 14.16
CA LYS A 306 7.52 23.46 15.20
C LYS A 306 6.09 23.55 14.67
N GLU A 307 5.88 24.17 13.49
CA GLU A 307 4.57 24.21 12.84
C GLU A 307 4.02 22.80 12.58
N LEU A 308 4.88 21.84 12.19
CA LEU A 308 4.47 20.47 11.97
C LEU A 308 3.99 19.79 13.26
N LYS A 309 4.67 19.99 14.37
CA LYS A 309 4.24 19.47 15.70
C LYS A 309 2.90 20.07 16.14
N GLU A 310 2.76 21.38 15.99
CA GLU A 310 1.49 22.07 16.28
C GLU A 310 0.34 21.52 15.43
N PHE A 311 0.59 21.35 14.14
CA PHE A 311 -0.39 20.79 13.21
C PHE A 311 -0.82 19.38 13.58
N VAL A 312 0.10 18.47 13.92
CA VAL A 312 -0.25 17.10 14.34
C VAL A 312 -1.07 17.12 15.62
N THR A 313 -0.68 17.96 16.58
CA THR A 313 -1.39 18.12 17.86
C THR A 313 -2.83 18.62 17.65
N GLU A 314 -3.04 19.58 16.75
CA GLU A 314 -4.35 20.15 16.45
C GLU A 314 -5.21 19.26 15.56
N ALA A 315 -4.60 18.66 14.53
CA ALA A 315 -5.30 17.81 13.58
C ALA A 315 -5.75 16.48 14.20
N ARG A 316 -5.01 15.96 15.19
CA ARG A 316 -5.34 14.70 15.89
C ARG A 316 -5.69 13.60 14.90
N PHE A 317 -4.72 13.22 14.07
CA PHE A 317 -4.91 12.14 13.11
C PHE A 317 -5.17 10.83 13.84
N GLU A 318 -6.15 10.08 13.36
CA GLU A 318 -6.47 8.75 13.89
C GLU A 318 -5.34 7.76 13.59
N ARG A 319 -4.65 7.94 12.44
CA ARG A 319 -3.48 7.16 12.04
C ARG A 319 -2.44 8.07 11.41
N MET A 320 -1.20 7.97 11.85
CA MET A 320 -0.11 8.74 11.25
C MET A 320 1.17 7.91 11.28
N GLY A 321 1.85 7.85 10.14
CA GLY A 321 3.24 7.44 10.04
C GLY A 321 4.12 8.62 9.69
N ALA A 322 5.35 8.64 10.18
CA ALA A 322 6.35 9.61 9.76
C ALA A 322 7.63 8.92 9.33
N PHE A 323 8.37 9.57 8.45
CA PHE A 323 9.66 9.09 7.95
C PHE A 323 10.68 10.24 7.95
N SER A 324 11.93 9.93 8.19
CA SER A 324 13.03 10.85 7.90
C SER A 324 13.30 10.91 6.41
N TYR A 325 13.71 12.07 5.91
CA TYR A 325 14.12 12.22 4.51
C TYR A 325 15.34 11.35 4.22
N SER A 326 15.23 10.57 3.16
CA SER A 326 16.31 9.82 2.53
C SER A 326 16.52 10.34 1.10
N GLU A 327 17.75 10.67 0.74
CA GLU A 327 18.05 11.13 -0.61
C GLU A 327 17.94 9.97 -1.60
N GLU A 328 17.09 10.13 -2.60
CA GLU A 328 16.90 9.16 -3.66
C GLU A 328 17.48 9.68 -4.97
N GLU A 329 18.42 8.94 -5.54
CA GLU A 329 19.12 9.28 -6.77
C GLU A 329 18.17 9.66 -7.91
N GLY A 330 18.50 10.69 -8.67
CA GLY A 330 17.75 11.15 -9.84
C GLY A 330 16.46 11.91 -9.50
N THR A 331 16.08 12.04 -8.22
CA THR A 331 14.94 12.88 -7.81
C THR A 331 15.30 14.36 -7.92
N TYR A 332 14.28 15.21 -7.97
CA TYR A 332 14.51 16.66 -8.01
C TYR A 332 15.29 17.14 -6.78
N SER A 333 14.92 16.66 -5.59
CA SER A 333 15.61 17.04 -4.35
C SER A 333 17.09 16.67 -4.37
N ALA A 334 17.43 15.44 -4.77
CA ALA A 334 18.83 14.98 -4.84
C ALA A 334 19.68 15.78 -5.83
N THR A 335 19.08 16.34 -6.89
CA THR A 335 19.81 17.06 -7.92
C THR A 335 19.87 18.58 -7.70
N HIS A 336 18.94 19.15 -6.93
CA HIS A 336 18.80 20.61 -6.79
C HIS A 336 18.95 21.12 -5.36
N TYR A 337 18.84 20.26 -4.36
CA TYR A 337 19.00 20.65 -2.95
C TYR A 337 20.18 19.93 -2.35
N LYS A 338 20.87 20.62 -1.44
CA LYS A 338 21.85 19.96 -0.58
C LYS A 338 21.10 19.43 0.63
N ASP A 339 21.32 18.17 0.98
CA ASP A 339 20.86 17.64 2.26
C ASP A 339 21.67 18.29 3.39
N ASP A 340 21.05 19.29 4.01
CA ASP A 340 21.66 20.16 5.01
C ASP A 340 21.12 19.93 6.42
N VAL A 341 20.19 18.95 6.59
CA VAL A 341 19.70 18.55 7.91
C VAL A 341 20.49 17.34 8.39
N PRO A 342 21.25 17.45 9.50
CA PRO A 342 22.01 16.32 10.04
C PRO A 342 21.12 15.12 10.38
N GLU A 343 21.66 13.91 10.22
CA GLU A 343 20.89 12.66 10.43
C GLU A 343 20.36 12.55 11.87
N GLU A 344 21.15 13.00 12.86
CA GLU A 344 20.73 13.02 14.26
C GLU A 344 19.52 13.95 14.47
N VAL A 345 19.45 15.06 13.73
CA VAL A 345 18.31 16.00 13.79
C VAL A 345 17.09 15.39 13.12
N LYS A 346 17.25 14.72 11.99
CA LYS A 346 16.16 13.99 11.32
C LYS A 346 15.56 12.94 12.25
N GLN A 347 16.41 12.13 12.88
CA GLN A 347 15.96 11.09 13.81
C GLN A 347 15.27 11.70 15.04
N GLN A 348 15.85 12.75 15.63
CA GLN A 348 15.22 13.44 16.76
C GLN A 348 13.84 13.98 16.41
N ARG A 349 13.68 14.62 15.23
CA ARG A 349 12.38 15.13 14.76
C ARG A 349 11.37 14.01 14.54
N LEU A 350 11.82 12.89 13.98
CA LEU A 350 10.98 11.70 13.81
C LEU A 350 10.47 11.18 15.16
N ASP A 351 11.38 11.00 16.12
CA ASP A 351 11.04 10.47 17.44
C ASP A 351 10.07 11.40 18.20
N GLU A 352 10.32 12.73 18.16
CA GLU A 352 9.42 13.70 18.77
C GLU A 352 8.01 13.67 18.15
N LEU A 353 7.93 13.60 16.83
CA LEU A 353 6.66 13.60 16.12
C LEU A 353 5.87 12.31 16.38
N MET A 354 6.55 11.16 16.40
CA MET A 354 5.95 9.87 16.70
C MET A 354 5.49 9.77 18.17
N ALA A 355 6.22 10.38 19.11
CA ALA A 355 5.78 10.44 20.49
C ALA A 355 4.48 11.26 20.68
N ILE A 356 4.33 12.37 19.95
CA ILE A 356 3.08 13.14 19.94
C ILE A 356 1.93 12.26 19.40
N GLN A 357 2.15 11.58 18.29
CA GLN A 357 1.13 10.74 17.69
C GLN A 357 0.76 9.54 18.57
N GLN A 358 1.72 8.93 19.26
CA GLN A 358 1.45 7.84 20.20
C GLN A 358 0.48 8.28 21.30
N GLY A 359 0.69 9.45 21.91
CA GLY A 359 -0.24 9.99 22.90
C GLY A 359 -1.64 10.28 22.33
N ILE A 360 -1.71 10.81 21.10
CA ILE A 360 -2.99 11.02 20.41
C ILE A 360 -3.69 9.69 20.13
N SER A 361 -2.96 8.67 19.68
CA SER A 361 -3.50 7.34 19.41
C SER A 361 -4.08 6.72 20.69
N GLU A 362 -3.33 6.72 21.79
CA GLU A 362 -3.79 6.21 23.09
C GLU A 362 -5.11 6.86 23.54
N GLU A 363 -5.21 8.19 23.46
CA GLU A 363 -6.43 8.92 23.82
C GLU A 363 -7.61 8.52 22.90
N LEU A 364 -7.40 8.46 21.58
CA LEU A 364 -8.46 8.13 20.62
C LEU A 364 -8.90 6.66 20.71
N GLU A 365 -7.99 5.73 21.01
CA GLU A 365 -8.35 4.33 21.24
C GLU A 365 -9.11 4.16 22.55
N ALA A 366 -8.71 4.85 23.63
CA ALA A 366 -9.43 4.84 24.90
C ALA A 366 -10.89 5.35 24.78
N GLU A 367 -11.15 6.31 23.90
CA GLU A 367 -12.51 6.79 23.62
C GLU A 367 -13.44 5.73 22.99
N LYS A 368 -12.89 4.64 22.47
CA LYS A 368 -13.65 3.54 21.85
C LYS A 368 -14.13 2.51 22.86
N VAL A 369 -13.58 2.50 24.08
CA VAL A 369 -13.97 1.55 25.13
C VAL A 369 -15.47 1.67 25.44
N GLY A 370 -16.14 0.55 25.49
CA GLY A 370 -17.59 0.43 25.68
C GLY A 370 -18.43 0.54 24.40
N LYS A 371 -17.85 1.01 23.28
CA LYS A 371 -18.57 1.09 22.00
C LYS A 371 -18.56 -0.28 21.27
N VAL A 372 -19.51 -0.45 20.38
CA VAL A 372 -19.63 -1.65 19.55
C VAL A 372 -19.26 -1.32 18.11
N PHE A 373 -18.37 -2.11 17.53
CA PHE A 373 -17.94 -1.99 16.14
C PHE A 373 -18.20 -3.26 15.35
N LYS A 374 -18.47 -3.12 14.05
CA LYS A 374 -18.43 -4.21 13.08
C LYS A 374 -16.97 -4.56 12.83
N VAL A 375 -16.57 -5.80 13.05
CA VAL A 375 -15.19 -6.29 12.93
C VAL A 375 -15.15 -7.46 11.98
N ILE A 376 -14.24 -7.45 11.01
CA ILE A 376 -13.88 -8.62 10.20
C ILE A 376 -12.76 -9.38 10.91
N VAL A 377 -12.88 -10.70 11.01
CA VAL A 377 -11.85 -11.54 11.62
C VAL A 377 -10.85 -11.96 10.56
N ASP A 378 -9.59 -11.56 10.72
CA ASP A 378 -8.53 -11.82 9.73
C ASP A 378 -7.81 -13.15 9.97
N ARG A 379 -7.51 -13.47 11.22
CA ARG A 379 -6.74 -14.67 11.60
C ARG A 379 -6.98 -15.07 13.04
N LYS A 380 -6.45 -16.26 13.40
CA LYS A 380 -6.33 -16.69 14.78
C LYS A 380 -4.85 -16.75 15.14
N GLU A 381 -4.49 -16.14 16.25
CA GLU A 381 -3.12 -16.10 16.75
C GLU A 381 -3.11 -16.37 18.25
N GLY A 382 -2.50 -17.48 18.67
CA GLY A 382 -2.51 -17.92 20.06
C GLY A 382 -3.92 -18.04 20.65
N GLU A 383 -4.18 -17.28 21.70
CA GLU A 383 -5.45 -17.27 22.42
C GLU A 383 -6.45 -16.21 21.91
N TYR A 384 -6.12 -15.51 20.81
CA TYR A 384 -6.96 -14.46 20.25
C TYR A 384 -7.35 -14.74 18.81
N TYR A 385 -8.55 -14.29 18.44
CA TYR A 385 -8.89 -13.94 17.08
C TYR A 385 -8.50 -12.49 16.87
N ILE A 386 -7.83 -12.24 15.76
CA ILE A 386 -7.40 -10.91 15.36
C ILE A 386 -8.32 -10.44 14.25
N GLY A 387 -8.85 -9.24 14.40
CA GLY A 387 -9.73 -8.65 13.39
C GLY A 387 -9.52 -7.15 13.26
N ARG A 388 -10.29 -6.53 12.37
CA ARG A 388 -10.21 -5.08 12.10
C ARG A 388 -11.59 -4.48 11.99
N THR A 389 -11.67 -3.21 12.37
CA THR A 389 -12.83 -2.36 12.09
C THR A 389 -12.74 -1.75 10.69
N GLU A 390 -13.80 -1.06 10.25
CA GLU A 390 -13.76 -0.26 9.03
C GLU A 390 -12.71 0.87 9.06
N TYR A 391 -12.16 1.17 10.20
CA TYR A 391 -11.18 2.23 10.43
C TYR A 391 -9.72 1.77 10.39
N CYS A 392 -9.49 0.49 10.08
CA CYS A 392 -8.15 -0.09 10.10
C CYS A 392 -7.87 -0.87 8.82
N SER A 393 -6.79 -0.50 8.13
CA SER A 393 -6.28 -1.23 6.95
C SER A 393 -5.54 -2.49 7.38
N PRO A 394 -5.60 -3.58 6.61
CA PRO A 394 -4.82 -4.77 6.90
C PRO A 394 -3.32 -4.46 6.90
N GLU A 395 -2.56 -5.17 7.74
CA GLU A 395 -1.10 -5.20 7.82
C GLU A 395 -0.41 -3.92 8.34
N VAL A 396 -1.07 -2.76 8.32
CA VAL A 396 -0.43 -1.47 8.64
C VAL A 396 -1.11 -0.67 9.75
N ASP A 397 -2.36 -0.99 10.10
CA ASP A 397 -3.10 -0.29 11.14
C ASP A 397 -3.37 -1.22 12.34
N PRO A 398 -3.72 -0.64 13.50
CA PRO A 398 -4.07 -1.39 14.71
C PRO A 398 -5.18 -2.42 14.53
N GLU A 399 -5.19 -3.40 15.41
CA GLU A 399 -6.03 -4.58 15.35
C GLU A 399 -7.04 -4.62 16.49
N VAL A 400 -7.99 -5.54 16.39
CA VAL A 400 -8.96 -5.86 17.45
C VAL A 400 -8.70 -7.28 17.92
N LEU A 401 -8.31 -7.45 19.19
CA LEU A 401 -8.01 -8.73 19.82
C LEU A 401 -9.25 -9.26 20.52
N ILE A 402 -9.75 -10.44 20.10
CA ILE A 402 -10.96 -11.06 20.62
C ILE A 402 -10.59 -12.41 21.26
N PRO A 403 -10.78 -12.63 22.58
CA PRO A 403 -10.41 -13.90 23.22
C PRO A 403 -11.10 -15.11 22.60
N ALA A 404 -10.31 -16.09 22.12
CA ALA A 404 -10.80 -17.30 21.47
C ALA A 404 -11.50 -18.29 22.42
N SER A 405 -11.29 -18.11 23.73
CA SER A 405 -11.91 -18.96 24.75
C SER A 405 -13.42 -18.74 24.92
N LYS A 406 -13.95 -17.59 24.48
CA LYS A 406 -15.37 -17.23 24.69
C LYS A 406 -16.30 -17.72 23.58
N LYS A 407 -15.86 -17.70 22.33
CA LYS A 407 -16.67 -18.06 21.15
C LYS A 407 -15.80 -18.52 20.00
N LEU A 408 -16.27 -19.54 19.27
CA LEU A 408 -15.62 -19.93 18.00
C LEU A 408 -16.05 -18.95 16.89
N LEU A 409 -15.04 -18.31 16.24
CA LEU A 409 -15.27 -17.39 15.15
C LEU A 409 -14.71 -17.95 13.84
N ASN A 410 -15.33 -17.58 12.74
CA ASN A 410 -14.86 -17.93 11.40
C ASN A 410 -14.01 -16.78 10.82
N ILE A 411 -12.86 -17.13 10.30
CA ILE A 411 -11.98 -16.18 9.60
C ILE A 411 -12.69 -15.67 8.35
N GLY A 412 -12.60 -14.37 8.08
CA GLY A 412 -13.26 -13.70 6.97
C GLY A 412 -14.75 -13.38 7.20
N GLU A 413 -15.29 -13.61 8.41
CA GLU A 413 -16.65 -13.24 8.76
C GLU A 413 -16.69 -11.99 9.64
N PHE A 414 -17.81 -11.28 9.55
CA PHE A 414 -18.07 -10.07 10.32
C PHE A 414 -18.80 -10.38 11.62
N TYR A 415 -18.39 -9.72 12.69
CA TYR A 415 -19.00 -9.80 14.01
C TYR A 415 -19.16 -8.42 14.61
N ASN A 416 -20.19 -8.23 15.44
CA ASN A 416 -20.28 -7.06 16.30
C ASN A 416 -19.42 -7.31 17.54
N VAL A 417 -18.48 -6.43 17.80
CA VAL A 417 -17.52 -6.53 18.91
C VAL A 417 -17.64 -5.30 19.78
N ARG A 418 -17.90 -5.52 21.07
CA ARG A 418 -17.83 -4.48 22.08
C ARG A 418 -16.37 -4.35 22.54
N VAL A 419 -15.82 -3.17 22.42
CA VAL A 419 -14.48 -2.86 22.95
C VAL A 419 -14.55 -2.85 24.46
N THR A 420 -13.71 -3.64 25.12
CA THR A 420 -13.63 -3.79 26.58
C THR A 420 -12.43 -3.08 27.18
N ASP A 421 -11.36 -2.90 26.38
CA ASP A 421 -10.11 -2.27 26.76
C ASP A 421 -9.35 -1.79 25.52
N SER A 422 -8.33 -0.96 25.70
CA SER A 422 -7.41 -0.49 24.65
C SER A 422 -6.02 -0.33 25.22
N ASP A 423 -5.00 -0.45 24.38
CA ASP A 423 -3.66 0.03 24.64
C ASP A 423 -3.33 1.23 23.71
N GLU A 424 -2.06 1.52 23.51
CA GLU A 424 -1.60 2.65 22.69
C GLU A 424 -2.06 2.56 21.22
N PHE A 425 -2.33 1.34 20.75
CA PHE A 425 -2.67 1.08 19.35
C PHE A 425 -3.87 0.14 19.20
N ASP A 426 -3.87 -1.01 19.89
CA ASP A 426 -4.83 -2.08 19.65
C ASP A 426 -6.05 -2.00 20.58
N LEU A 427 -7.13 -2.62 20.13
CA LEU A 427 -8.38 -2.73 20.88
C LEU A 427 -8.57 -4.16 21.37
N PHE A 428 -9.08 -4.30 22.59
CA PHE A 428 -9.53 -5.59 23.13
C PHE A 428 -11.04 -5.60 23.17
N GLY A 429 -11.65 -6.71 22.79
CA GLY A 429 -13.09 -6.75 22.74
C GLY A 429 -13.70 -8.14 22.83
N GLU A 430 -15.01 -8.17 22.95
CA GLU A 430 -15.79 -9.39 22.95
C GLU A 430 -16.97 -9.32 21.99
N VAL A 431 -17.28 -10.44 21.35
CA VAL A 431 -18.43 -10.52 20.42
C VAL A 431 -19.74 -10.36 21.19
N VAL A 432 -20.59 -9.47 20.69
CA VAL A 432 -21.95 -9.26 21.18
C VAL A 432 -22.98 -9.72 20.13
N GLU A 433 -24.18 -10.03 20.59
CA GLU A 433 -25.27 -10.49 19.71
C GLU A 433 -25.89 -9.33 18.90
#